data_fa796bfd8f77233ef792375470427079
#
_entry.id   fa796bfd8f77233ef792375470427079
#
_cell.length_a   1.000
_cell.length_b   1.000
_cell.length_c   1.000
_cell.angle_alpha   90.00
_cell.angle_beta   90.00
_cell.angle_gamma   90.00
#
_symmetry.space_group_name_H-M   'P 1'
#
loop_
_entity.id
_entity.type
_entity.pdbx_description
1 polymer ?
#
loop_
_entity_poly.entity_id
_entity_poly.type
_entity_poly.pdbx_seq_one_letter_code
_entity_poly.pdbx_strand_id
1 'polypeptide(L)'
;SRGLGDVYKRQRYKREMMRMITYKNLYDNKNIEIIAAKGGVKVLEYKKDLSVNTQNAIAAYYASEMNVRKRQVLIELNGNAYTISAGAMQWTSGNVKMAADVKGFGDLLGKAISSKVTKESAIKPKYEGNGLLMLEPTYKHILLEDVAEWNGLVLDDGLFLACESKVKQKVVARTNLSSAMLGNEGLFNLCLEGDGVAVLESPVPRDELIEFVLDNDEVRIDGNFAIAWSKSLDFRVEKSSKSLVGSAVSGEGFVNVYRGTGKILMAPIA
;
A
#
# COMPACT_ATOMS: atom_id res chain seq x y z
N SER A 1 4.61 55.75 -16.19
CA SER A 1 5.31 54.92 -15.20
C SER A 1 4.54 53.68 -14.72
N ARG A 2 3.50 53.21 -15.47
CA ARG A 2 2.74 52.01 -15.15
C ARG A 2 3.32 50.71 -15.72
N GLY A 3 4.32 50.74 -16.58
CA GLY A 3 4.85 49.55 -17.26
C GLY A 3 5.99 48.82 -16.53
N LEU A 4 6.76 49.51 -15.71
CA LEU A 4 7.93 48.90 -15.04
C LEU A 4 7.51 48.01 -13.84
N GLY A 5 6.46 48.38 -13.14
CA GLY A 5 5.93 47.58 -12.03
C GLY A 5 5.35 46.20 -12.46
N ASP A 6 4.74 46.16 -13.66
CA ASP A 6 4.14 44.92 -14.19
C ASP A 6 5.21 43.97 -14.76
N VAL A 7 6.29 44.52 -15.32
CA VAL A 7 7.44 43.71 -15.75
C VAL A 7 8.18 43.10 -14.56
N TYR A 8 8.36 43.87 -13.47
CA TYR A 8 8.95 43.34 -12.24
C TYR A 8 8.08 42.30 -11.55
N LYS A 9 6.75 42.52 -11.52
CA LYS A 9 5.80 41.51 -11.00
C LYS A 9 5.82 40.23 -11.84
N ARG A 10 5.80 40.34 -13.17
CA ARG A 10 5.89 39.16 -14.07
C ARG A 10 7.23 38.45 -13.97
N GLN A 11 8.35 39.18 -13.81
CA GLN A 11 9.67 38.59 -13.58
C GLN A 11 9.76 37.92 -12.18
N ARG A 12 9.15 38.52 -11.16
CA ARG A 12 9.06 37.92 -9.82
C ARG A 12 8.17 36.67 -9.84
N TYR A 13 7.00 36.72 -10.50
CA TYR A 13 6.16 35.54 -10.75
C TYR A 13 6.88 34.45 -11.54
N LYS A 14 7.62 34.81 -12.60
CA LYS A 14 8.47 33.86 -13.34
C LYS A 14 9.61 33.31 -12.47
N ARG A 15 10.22 34.09 -11.59
CA ARG A 15 11.24 33.61 -10.66
C ARG A 15 10.68 32.77 -9.53
N GLU A 16 9.47 33.04 -9.07
CA GLU A 16 8.78 32.17 -8.08
C GLU A 16 8.30 30.87 -8.71
N MET A 17 7.88 30.88 -10.00
CA MET A 17 7.61 29.65 -10.76
C MET A 17 8.89 28.89 -11.19
N MET A 18 10.06 29.52 -11.14
CA MET A 18 11.33 28.91 -11.58
C MET A 18 12.21 28.41 -10.42
N ARG A 19 11.69 28.13 -9.25
CA ARG A 19 12.36 27.25 -8.29
C ARG A 19 12.06 25.80 -8.65
N MET A 20 12.40 25.39 -9.86
CA MET A 20 12.37 23.99 -10.24
C MET A 20 13.65 23.33 -9.71
N ILE A 21 13.47 22.41 -8.76
CA ILE A 21 14.53 21.51 -8.37
C ILE A 21 14.85 20.64 -9.58
N THR A 22 16.11 20.56 -9.94
CA THR A 22 16.57 19.67 -11.01
C THR A 22 17.00 18.34 -10.37
N TYR A 23 16.39 17.26 -10.83
CA TYR A 23 16.74 15.90 -10.39
C TYR A 23 17.69 15.28 -11.40
N LYS A 24 18.91 14.96 -10.96
CA LYS A 24 19.87 14.18 -11.74
C LYS A 24 19.84 12.74 -11.24
N ASN A 25 20.07 11.77 -12.12
CA ASN A 25 20.09 10.35 -11.83
C ASN A 25 18.74 9.81 -11.26
N LEU A 26 17.63 10.43 -11.62
CA LEU A 26 16.29 9.93 -11.31
C LEU A 26 15.60 9.51 -12.62
N TYR A 27 15.17 10.47 -13.43
CA TYR A 27 14.48 10.19 -14.70
C TYR A 27 15.44 9.84 -15.84
N ASP A 28 16.68 10.28 -15.77
CA ASP A 28 17.77 10.04 -16.73
C ASP A 28 18.67 8.84 -16.32
N ASN A 29 18.31 8.10 -15.29
CA ASN A 29 19.08 6.96 -14.80
C ASN A 29 18.73 5.68 -15.58
N LYS A 30 19.71 5.16 -16.32
CA LYS A 30 19.54 3.91 -17.09
C LYS A 30 19.26 2.66 -16.25
N ASN A 31 19.58 2.72 -14.95
CA ASN A 31 19.33 1.64 -13.99
C ASN A 31 17.94 1.70 -13.36
N ILE A 32 17.18 2.79 -13.59
CA ILE A 32 15.82 2.95 -13.07
C ILE A 32 14.84 2.86 -14.23
N GLU A 33 13.77 2.11 -14.01
CA GLU A 33 12.66 1.97 -14.94
C GLU A 33 11.33 2.27 -14.23
N ILE A 34 10.41 2.95 -14.89
CA ILE A 34 9.04 3.14 -14.41
C ILE A 34 8.24 1.92 -14.91
N ILE A 35 7.96 0.99 -14.02
CA ILE A 35 7.27 -0.28 -14.36
C ILE A 35 5.75 -0.18 -14.26
N ALA A 36 5.22 0.80 -13.52
CA ALA A 36 3.79 1.07 -13.43
C ALA A 36 3.54 2.55 -13.11
N ALA A 37 2.39 3.08 -13.56
CA ALA A 37 1.96 4.43 -13.21
C ALA A 37 0.42 4.51 -13.18
N LYS A 38 -0.15 5.16 -12.14
CA LYS A 38 -1.59 5.40 -11.99
C LYS A 38 -1.84 6.57 -11.03
N GLY A 39 -2.73 7.50 -11.38
CA GLY A 39 -3.19 8.56 -10.47
C GLY A 39 -2.09 9.48 -9.91
N GLY A 40 -1.03 9.75 -10.66
CA GLY A 40 0.13 10.53 -10.17
C GLY A 40 1.17 9.69 -9.42
N VAL A 41 0.91 8.41 -9.18
CA VAL A 41 1.85 7.46 -8.60
C VAL A 41 2.67 6.81 -9.70
N LYS A 42 3.98 6.70 -9.50
CA LYS A 42 4.91 5.97 -10.36
C LYS A 42 5.68 4.95 -9.53
N VAL A 43 5.77 3.73 -10.02
CA VAL A 43 6.59 2.67 -9.43
C VAL A 43 7.91 2.61 -10.17
N LEU A 44 8.99 2.93 -9.47
CA LEU A 44 10.36 2.87 -9.97
C LEU A 44 10.95 1.52 -9.59
N GLU A 45 11.53 0.81 -10.55
CA GLU A 45 12.29 -0.42 -10.32
C GLU A 45 13.76 -0.21 -10.67
N TYR A 46 14.66 -0.65 -9.81
CA TYR A 46 16.09 -0.64 -10.04
C TYR A 46 16.49 -1.96 -10.67
N LYS A 47 16.98 -1.92 -11.92
CA LYS A 47 17.39 -3.12 -12.68
C LYS A 47 18.48 -3.92 -11.97
N LYS A 48 19.37 -3.20 -11.27
CA LYS A 48 20.45 -3.78 -10.45
C LYS A 48 20.60 -2.97 -9.17
N ASP A 49 20.93 -3.64 -8.08
CA ASP A 49 21.38 -2.97 -6.87
C ASP A 49 22.89 -2.78 -6.95
N LEU A 50 23.31 -1.55 -7.32
CA LEU A 50 24.71 -1.19 -7.50
C LEU A 50 25.43 -0.86 -6.18
N SER A 51 24.72 -0.92 -5.04
CA SER A 51 25.28 -0.67 -3.71
C SER A 51 25.72 -1.94 -2.97
N VAL A 52 25.71 -3.08 -3.63
CA VAL A 52 26.20 -4.36 -3.07
C VAL A 52 27.73 -4.38 -2.95
N ASN A 53 28.23 -5.08 -1.94
CA ASN A 53 29.65 -5.33 -1.77
C ASN A 53 30.11 -6.58 -2.55
N THR A 54 31.43 -6.81 -2.57
CA THR A 54 32.02 -7.94 -3.33
C THR A 54 31.55 -9.31 -2.84
N GLN A 55 31.28 -9.48 -1.54
CA GLN A 55 30.79 -10.75 -0.97
C GLN A 55 29.38 -11.09 -1.43
N ASN A 56 28.53 -10.08 -1.62
CA ASN A 56 27.12 -10.24 -1.96
C ASN A 56 26.85 -10.08 -3.46
N ALA A 57 27.83 -9.70 -4.28
CA ALA A 57 27.63 -9.36 -5.69
C ALA A 57 27.01 -10.51 -6.50
N ILE A 58 27.44 -11.73 -6.28
CA ILE A 58 26.91 -12.93 -6.97
C ILE A 58 25.45 -13.16 -6.58
N ALA A 59 25.14 -13.15 -5.28
CA ALA A 59 23.79 -13.34 -4.77
C ALA A 59 22.84 -12.24 -5.28
N ALA A 60 23.27 -10.96 -5.25
CA ALA A 60 22.51 -9.84 -5.75
C ALA A 60 22.26 -9.91 -7.27
N TYR A 61 23.24 -10.41 -8.04
CA TYR A 61 23.07 -10.62 -9.47
C TYR A 61 21.94 -11.63 -9.75
N TYR A 62 22.00 -12.83 -9.16
CA TYR A 62 20.96 -13.84 -9.35
C TYR A 62 19.62 -13.41 -8.77
N ALA A 63 19.59 -12.72 -7.65
CA ALA A 63 18.37 -12.16 -7.09
C ALA A 63 17.68 -11.20 -8.09
N SER A 64 18.46 -10.31 -8.73
CA SER A 64 17.89 -9.38 -9.71
C SER A 64 17.36 -10.08 -10.97
N GLU A 65 18.01 -11.17 -11.41
CA GLU A 65 17.50 -12.02 -12.52
C GLU A 65 16.19 -12.73 -12.15
N MET A 66 16.04 -13.08 -10.87
CA MET A 66 14.82 -13.69 -10.29
C MET A 66 13.78 -12.67 -9.83
N ASN A 67 13.83 -11.43 -10.35
CA ASN A 67 12.87 -10.36 -10.04
C ASN A 67 12.87 -9.86 -8.58
N VAL A 68 13.88 -10.22 -7.78
CA VAL A 68 14.12 -9.65 -6.45
C VAL A 68 14.88 -8.34 -6.63
N ARG A 69 14.14 -7.26 -6.89
CA ARG A 69 14.68 -5.94 -7.22
C ARG A 69 14.19 -4.88 -6.25
N LYS A 70 15.00 -3.87 -6.05
CA LYS A 70 14.64 -2.70 -5.26
C LYS A 70 13.60 -1.88 -6.03
N ARG A 71 12.50 -1.52 -5.36
CA ARG A 71 11.43 -0.67 -5.89
C ARG A 71 11.20 0.53 -5.01
N GLN A 72 10.78 1.63 -5.59
CA GLN A 72 10.35 2.83 -4.87
C GLN A 72 9.09 3.39 -5.50
N VAL A 73 8.32 4.09 -4.68
CA VAL A 73 7.12 4.78 -5.14
C VAL A 73 7.38 6.28 -5.14
N LEU A 74 7.23 6.88 -6.31
CA LEU A 74 7.25 8.33 -6.51
C LEU A 74 5.81 8.82 -6.71
N ILE A 75 5.38 9.77 -5.91
CA ILE A 75 4.05 10.39 -5.98
C ILE A 75 4.19 11.84 -6.43
N GLU A 76 3.53 12.19 -7.53
CA GLU A 76 3.43 13.55 -8.04
C GLU A 76 2.18 14.22 -7.44
N LEU A 77 2.40 15.22 -6.61
CA LEU A 77 1.33 16.01 -5.99
C LEU A 77 1.07 17.25 -6.85
N ASN A 78 -0.15 17.37 -7.35
CA ASN A 78 -0.62 18.48 -8.18
C ASN A 78 -1.89 19.12 -7.56
N GLY A 79 -1.76 19.60 -6.32
CA GLY A 79 -2.88 20.12 -5.53
C GLY A 79 -3.73 19.03 -4.87
N ASN A 80 -3.37 17.77 -5.03
CA ASN A 80 -3.97 16.61 -4.37
C ASN A 80 -3.20 16.23 -3.10
N ALA A 81 -3.66 15.18 -2.44
CA ALA A 81 -3.05 14.69 -1.22
C ALA A 81 -3.02 13.15 -1.18
N TYR A 82 -2.01 12.61 -0.51
CA TYR A 82 -1.85 11.18 -0.26
C TYR A 82 -1.63 10.91 1.22
N THR A 83 -2.25 9.84 1.69
CA THR A 83 -2.00 9.26 2.99
C THR A 83 -1.04 8.08 2.80
N ILE A 84 0.01 8.00 3.59
CA ILE A 84 1.05 6.97 3.48
C ILE A 84 1.22 6.22 4.80
N SER A 85 1.84 5.05 4.78
CA SER A 85 2.24 4.34 6.00
C SER A 85 3.21 5.18 6.83
N ALA A 86 3.11 5.06 8.14
CA ALA A 86 4.01 5.78 9.06
C ALA A 86 5.47 5.37 8.80
N GLY A 87 6.34 6.37 8.65
CA GLY A 87 7.76 6.14 8.35
C GLY A 87 8.08 5.87 6.88
N ALA A 88 7.08 5.76 5.99
CA ALA A 88 7.34 5.44 4.58
C ALA A 88 7.92 6.60 3.74
N MET A 89 7.91 7.84 4.23
CA MET A 89 8.45 8.97 3.50
C MET A 89 9.98 8.97 3.53
N GLN A 90 10.61 8.98 2.35
CA GLN A 90 12.06 9.16 2.23
C GLN A 90 12.43 10.63 2.03
N TRP A 91 11.81 11.31 1.06
CA TRP A 91 11.99 12.74 0.85
C TRP A 91 10.79 13.38 0.15
N THR A 92 10.68 14.69 0.28
CA THR A 92 9.75 15.54 -0.46
C THR A 92 10.47 16.68 -1.15
N SER A 93 9.89 17.21 -2.20
CA SER A 93 10.39 18.39 -2.90
C SER A 93 9.27 19.26 -3.43
N GLY A 94 9.56 20.52 -3.69
CA GLY A 94 8.54 21.50 -4.06
C GLY A 94 7.79 22.02 -2.84
N ASN A 95 6.52 22.41 -3.03
CA ASN A 95 5.65 22.89 -1.94
C ASN A 95 4.79 21.73 -1.42
N VAL A 96 5.43 20.71 -0.85
CA VAL A 96 4.79 19.56 -0.22
C VAL A 96 4.85 19.75 1.30
N LYS A 97 3.71 19.54 1.96
CA LYS A 97 3.59 19.67 3.41
C LYS A 97 2.92 18.41 3.97
N MET A 98 3.37 18.00 5.14
CA MET A 98 2.62 17.06 5.95
C MET A 98 1.45 17.81 6.59
N ALA A 99 0.22 17.44 6.24
CA ALA A 99 -0.97 17.95 6.89
C ALA A 99 -1.05 17.31 8.28
N ALA A 100 -0.76 18.08 9.31
CA ALA A 100 -1.00 17.70 10.68
C ALA A 100 -2.48 18.01 11.01
N ASP A 101 -3.32 17.00 11.02
CA ASP A 101 -4.60 17.08 11.72
C ASP A 101 -4.32 17.04 13.22
N VAL A 102 -3.86 18.21 13.75
CA VAL A 102 -3.33 18.36 15.11
C VAL A 102 -4.40 18.17 16.20
N LYS A 103 -5.69 18.20 15.85
CA LYS A 103 -6.78 18.10 16.83
C LYS A 103 -7.02 16.69 17.41
N GLY A 104 -6.36 15.66 16.87
CA GLY A 104 -6.49 14.28 17.36
C GLY A 104 -5.18 13.61 17.74
N PHE A 105 -4.03 14.23 17.47
CA PHE A 105 -2.73 13.56 17.56
C PHE A 105 -2.39 13.10 18.99
N GLY A 106 -2.62 13.94 19.99
CA GLY A 106 -2.37 13.60 21.40
C GLY A 106 -3.36 12.56 21.97
N ASP A 107 -4.64 12.68 21.59
CA ASP A 107 -5.72 11.78 22.03
C ASP A 107 -5.65 10.41 21.34
N LEU A 108 -5.24 10.38 20.06
CA LEU A 108 -5.05 9.16 19.30
C LEU A 108 -3.79 8.40 19.72
N LEU A 109 -2.70 9.11 20.03
CA LEU A 109 -1.49 8.51 20.56
C LEU A 109 -1.76 7.83 21.92
N GLY A 110 -2.52 8.48 22.79
CA GLY A 110 -2.95 7.92 24.07
C GLY A 110 -3.86 6.68 23.92
N LYS A 111 -4.77 6.70 22.93
CA LYS A 111 -5.64 5.56 22.61
C LYS A 111 -4.92 4.44 21.88
N ALA A 112 -3.97 4.72 21.02
CA ALA A 112 -3.15 3.73 20.32
C ALA A 112 -2.22 2.96 21.28
N ILE A 113 -1.78 3.58 22.36
CA ILE A 113 -0.98 2.92 23.42
C ILE A 113 -1.86 2.04 24.33
N SER A 114 -3.13 2.40 24.50
CA SER A 114 -4.07 1.71 25.40
C SER A 114 -4.93 0.65 24.73
N SER A 115 -5.12 0.68 23.43
CA SER A 115 -5.87 -0.31 22.67
C SER A 115 -4.91 -1.26 21.95
N LYS A 116 -5.21 -2.55 21.94
CA LYS A 116 -4.58 -3.59 21.10
C LYS A 116 -4.92 -3.35 19.64
N VAL A 117 -4.59 -2.17 19.12
CA VAL A 117 -4.85 -1.76 17.75
C VAL A 117 -3.73 -2.32 16.89
N THR A 118 -4.08 -2.94 15.78
CA THR A 118 -3.13 -3.50 14.81
C THR A 118 -2.09 -2.46 14.39
N LYS A 119 -0.88 -2.91 14.02
CA LYS A 119 0.20 -2.03 13.53
C LYS A 119 -0.26 -1.10 12.40
N GLU A 120 -1.28 -1.49 11.63
CA GLU A 120 -1.85 -0.73 10.51
C GLU A 120 -2.85 0.35 10.90
N SER A 121 -3.40 0.33 12.10
CA SER A 121 -4.25 1.42 12.61
C SER A 121 -3.44 2.58 13.18
N ALA A 122 -2.10 2.51 13.12
CA ALA A 122 -1.23 3.62 13.45
C ALA A 122 -1.58 4.85 12.60
N ILE A 123 -1.43 6.02 13.21
CA ILE A 123 -1.68 7.31 12.55
C ILE A 123 -0.88 7.36 11.24
N LYS A 124 -1.60 7.44 10.13
CA LYS A 124 -1.01 7.52 8.80
C LYS A 124 -0.83 9.00 8.40
N PRO A 125 0.40 9.47 8.18
CA PRO A 125 0.64 10.85 7.78
C PRO A 125 0.05 11.14 6.40
N LYS A 126 -0.54 12.34 6.26
CA LYS A 126 -1.07 12.86 5.01
C LYS A 126 -0.10 13.91 4.46
N TYR A 127 0.24 13.80 3.19
CA TYR A 127 1.04 14.78 2.46
C TYR A 127 0.21 15.43 1.38
N GLU A 128 0.32 16.76 1.25
CA GLU A 128 -0.45 17.55 0.29
C GLU A 128 0.37 18.70 -0.29
N GLY A 129 -0.09 19.24 -1.42
CA GLY A 129 0.53 20.40 -2.06
C GLY A 129 0.91 20.17 -3.51
N ASN A 130 1.99 20.80 -3.95
CA ASN A 130 2.51 20.71 -5.32
C ASN A 130 3.99 20.35 -5.29
N GLY A 131 4.35 19.19 -5.82
CA GLY A 131 5.72 18.70 -5.80
C GLY A 131 5.82 17.18 -5.86
N LEU A 132 6.91 16.64 -5.38
CA LEU A 132 7.18 15.21 -5.36
C LEU A 132 7.27 14.69 -3.93
N LEU A 133 6.76 13.50 -3.73
CA LEU A 133 6.91 12.70 -2.53
C LEU A 133 7.49 11.34 -2.92
N MET A 134 8.68 11.02 -2.44
CA MET A 134 9.33 9.72 -2.62
C MET A 134 9.17 8.90 -1.36
N LEU A 135 8.78 7.64 -1.52
CA LEU A 135 8.70 6.69 -0.42
C LEU A 135 9.99 5.88 -0.28
N GLU A 136 10.20 5.29 0.91
CA GLU A 136 11.32 4.40 1.20
C GLU A 136 11.37 3.23 0.22
N PRO A 137 12.59 2.73 -0.11
CA PRO A 137 12.71 1.59 -1.00
C PRO A 137 12.27 0.28 -0.32
N THR A 138 11.72 -0.61 -1.14
CA THR A 138 11.33 -1.96 -0.74
C THR A 138 11.79 -2.99 -1.78
N TYR A 139 11.93 -4.24 -1.38
CA TYR A 139 12.10 -5.39 -2.29
C TYR A 139 10.79 -6.12 -2.57
N LYS A 140 9.70 -5.72 -1.93
CA LYS A 140 8.35 -6.21 -2.24
C LYS A 140 7.87 -5.66 -3.59
N HIS A 141 6.86 -6.30 -4.14
CA HIS A 141 6.19 -5.84 -5.35
C HIS A 141 5.17 -4.76 -5.01
N ILE A 142 5.01 -3.79 -5.90
CA ILE A 142 4.06 -2.68 -5.69
C ILE A 142 2.87 -2.88 -6.63
N LEU A 143 1.68 -2.92 -6.04
CA LEU A 143 0.41 -2.96 -6.77
C LEU A 143 -0.24 -1.58 -6.73
N LEU A 144 -0.83 -1.16 -7.85
CA LEU A 144 -1.62 0.07 -7.97
C LEU A 144 -3.09 -0.31 -8.23
N GLU A 145 -3.88 -0.38 -7.18
CA GLU A 145 -5.29 -0.80 -7.24
C GLU A 145 -6.22 0.41 -7.30
N ASP A 146 -7.28 0.32 -8.11
CA ASP A 146 -8.38 1.25 -8.10
C ASP A 146 -9.41 0.80 -7.06
N VAL A 147 -9.56 1.59 -5.99
CA VAL A 147 -10.42 1.20 -4.86
C VAL A 147 -11.89 1.06 -5.29
N ALA A 148 -12.34 1.85 -6.28
CA ALA A 148 -13.72 1.80 -6.76
C ALA A 148 -14.09 0.43 -7.37
N GLU A 149 -13.11 -0.27 -7.98
CA GLU A 149 -13.34 -1.58 -8.60
C GLU A 149 -13.61 -2.71 -7.59
N TRP A 150 -13.37 -2.45 -6.30
CA TRP A 150 -13.49 -3.44 -5.24
C TRP A 150 -14.78 -3.36 -4.44
N ASN A 151 -15.55 -2.28 -4.58
CA ASN A 151 -16.70 -1.98 -3.71
C ASN A 151 -16.32 -2.03 -2.21
N GLY A 152 -15.16 -1.46 -1.89
CA GLY A 152 -14.47 -1.56 -0.62
C GLY A 152 -13.38 -2.64 -0.66
N LEU A 153 -12.13 -2.21 -0.57
CA LEU A 153 -10.93 -3.06 -0.62
C LEU A 153 -10.45 -3.35 0.80
N VAL A 154 -10.64 -4.57 1.25
CA VAL A 154 -10.12 -5.05 2.54
C VAL A 154 -8.72 -5.60 2.31
N LEU A 155 -7.78 -5.23 3.17
CA LEU A 155 -6.37 -5.60 3.07
C LEU A 155 -5.97 -6.50 4.24
N ASP A 156 -5.17 -7.50 3.96
CA ASP A 156 -4.42 -8.20 5.00
C ASP A 156 -3.30 -7.32 5.56
N ASP A 157 -2.79 -7.68 6.74
CA ASP A 157 -1.79 -6.89 7.46
C ASP A 157 -0.49 -6.75 6.66
N GLY A 158 0.08 -5.55 6.63
CA GLY A 158 1.37 -5.26 5.99
C GLY A 158 1.32 -4.96 4.49
N LEU A 159 0.12 -4.90 3.88
CA LEU A 159 -0.01 -4.54 2.46
C LEU A 159 -0.07 -3.04 2.21
N PHE A 160 -0.68 -2.28 3.10
CA PHE A 160 -0.92 -0.86 2.85
C PHE A 160 0.38 -0.06 2.82
N LEU A 161 0.66 0.62 1.71
CA LEU A 161 1.77 1.57 1.59
C LEU A 161 1.27 3.02 1.49
N ALA A 162 0.31 3.30 0.59
CA ALA A 162 -0.26 4.64 0.42
C ALA A 162 -1.65 4.58 -0.22
N CYS A 163 -2.40 5.66 -0.13
CA CYS A 163 -3.59 5.89 -0.97
C CYS A 163 -3.84 7.39 -1.18
N GLU A 164 -4.59 7.72 -2.23
CA GLU A 164 -5.12 9.08 -2.36
C GLU A 164 -5.96 9.44 -1.14
N SER A 165 -5.81 10.65 -0.60
CA SER A 165 -6.50 11.07 0.63
C SER A 165 -8.03 11.16 0.53
N LYS A 166 -8.58 11.13 -0.68
CA LYS A 166 -10.03 11.00 -0.91
C LYS A 166 -10.56 9.59 -0.58
N VAL A 167 -9.69 8.57 -0.58
CA VAL A 167 -10.00 7.21 -0.16
C VAL A 167 -10.20 7.17 1.35
N LYS A 168 -11.37 6.71 1.78
CA LYS A 168 -11.71 6.56 3.19
C LYS A 168 -11.08 5.29 3.75
N GLN A 169 -10.40 5.41 4.87
CA GLN A 169 -9.81 4.30 5.59
C GLN A 169 -10.70 3.93 6.76
N LYS A 170 -11.07 2.67 6.87
CA LYS A 170 -11.88 2.12 7.97
C LYS A 170 -11.25 0.86 8.51
N VAL A 171 -11.48 0.58 9.76
CA VAL A 171 -11.12 -0.70 10.38
C VAL A 171 -12.36 -1.58 10.37
N VAL A 172 -12.22 -2.79 9.82
CA VAL A 172 -13.29 -3.80 9.81
C VAL A 172 -12.90 -4.96 10.71
N ALA A 173 -13.81 -5.41 11.58
CA ALA A 173 -13.58 -6.54 12.45
C ALA A 173 -13.65 -7.85 11.66
N ARG A 174 -12.78 -8.78 11.96
CA ARG A 174 -12.94 -10.20 11.55
C ARG A 174 -14.12 -10.77 12.31
N THR A 175 -15.17 -11.19 11.64
CA THR A 175 -16.51 -11.40 12.20
C THR A 175 -16.68 -12.62 13.10
N ASN A 176 -15.65 -13.41 13.42
CA ASN A 176 -15.79 -14.58 14.28
C ASN A 176 -14.85 -14.60 15.48
N LEU A 177 -15.45 -14.69 16.67
CA LEU A 177 -14.77 -14.89 17.96
C LEU A 177 -13.82 -16.10 18.01
N SER A 178 -14.02 -17.11 17.15
CA SER A 178 -13.13 -18.26 17.05
C SER A 178 -11.75 -17.92 16.48
N SER A 179 -11.62 -16.87 15.66
CA SER A 179 -10.32 -16.41 15.19
C SER A 179 -9.49 -15.72 16.28
N ALA A 180 -10.15 -15.13 17.27
CA ALA A 180 -9.50 -14.54 18.45
C ALA A 180 -8.84 -15.59 19.37
N MET A 181 -9.28 -16.84 19.31
CA MET A 181 -8.70 -17.95 20.08
C MET A 181 -7.50 -18.62 19.41
N LEU A 182 -7.25 -18.33 18.13
CA LEU A 182 -6.29 -19.07 17.30
C LEU A 182 -4.93 -18.40 17.12
N GLY A 183 -4.66 -17.35 17.83
CA GLY A 183 -3.35 -16.73 17.81
C GLY A 183 -3.42 -15.22 17.62
N ASN A 184 -2.30 -14.59 17.86
CA ASN A 184 -2.03 -13.15 17.92
C ASN A 184 -2.21 -12.40 16.58
N GLU A 185 -2.90 -12.96 15.58
CA GLU A 185 -3.20 -12.31 14.32
C GLU A 185 -4.34 -11.31 14.50
N GLY A 186 -4.16 -10.12 13.95
CA GLY A 186 -5.02 -8.96 14.20
C GLY A 186 -6.51 -9.26 14.04
N LEU A 187 -7.30 -8.86 15.04
CA LEU A 187 -8.77 -8.98 15.05
C LEU A 187 -9.45 -8.06 14.01
N PHE A 188 -8.68 -7.25 13.32
CA PHE A 188 -9.16 -6.18 12.46
C PHE A 188 -8.32 -6.07 11.19
N ASN A 189 -8.97 -5.77 10.08
CA ASN A 189 -8.33 -5.47 8.80
C ASN A 189 -8.57 -4.01 8.41
N LEU A 190 -7.65 -3.45 7.63
CA LEU A 190 -7.85 -2.15 6.99
C LEU A 190 -8.78 -2.31 5.78
N CYS A 191 -9.81 -1.48 5.70
CA CYS A 191 -10.70 -1.38 4.55
C CYS A 191 -10.59 0.00 3.92
N LEU A 192 -10.35 0.05 2.60
CA LEU A 192 -10.30 1.25 1.80
C LEU A 192 -11.62 1.38 1.03
N GLU A 193 -12.27 2.55 1.11
CA GLU A 193 -13.56 2.80 0.46
C GLU A 193 -13.55 4.11 -0.34
N GLY A 194 -14.35 4.14 -1.40
CA GLY A 194 -14.52 5.30 -2.27
C GLY A 194 -13.77 5.15 -3.58
N ASP A 195 -13.38 6.27 -4.18
CA ASP A 195 -12.73 6.36 -5.48
C ASP A 195 -11.30 6.88 -5.31
N GLY A 196 -10.32 6.20 -5.90
CA GLY A 196 -8.92 6.60 -5.90
C GLY A 196 -7.95 5.43 -5.93
N VAL A 197 -6.69 5.77 -6.07
CA VAL A 197 -5.59 4.80 -6.15
C VAL A 197 -5.13 4.40 -4.76
N ALA A 198 -5.05 3.09 -4.53
CA ALA A 198 -4.32 2.48 -3.43
C ALA A 198 -2.99 1.92 -3.93
N VAL A 199 -1.94 2.08 -3.13
CA VAL A 199 -0.59 1.56 -3.36
C VAL A 199 -0.33 0.51 -2.31
N LEU A 200 -0.08 -0.72 -2.74
CA LEU A 200 0.07 -1.88 -1.87
C LEU A 200 1.43 -2.53 -2.05
N GLU A 201 2.01 -3.01 -0.96
CA GLU A 201 3.20 -3.87 -0.96
C GLU A 201 2.79 -5.34 -0.98
N SER A 202 3.03 -6.03 -2.09
CA SER A 202 2.70 -7.44 -2.28
C SER A 202 3.93 -8.34 -2.12
N PRO A 203 3.78 -9.55 -1.56
CA PRO A 203 4.87 -10.54 -1.52
C PRO A 203 5.26 -11.04 -2.91
N VAL A 204 4.33 -11.03 -3.88
CA VAL A 204 4.53 -11.50 -5.26
C VAL A 204 4.09 -10.45 -6.28
N PRO A 205 4.58 -10.51 -7.53
CA PRO A 205 4.12 -9.61 -8.60
C PRO A 205 2.64 -9.84 -8.93
N ARG A 206 2.00 -8.84 -9.58
CA ARG A 206 0.57 -8.91 -9.92
C ARG A 206 0.22 -10.13 -10.76
N ASP A 207 1.13 -10.55 -11.65
CA ASP A 207 0.92 -11.66 -12.58
C ASP A 207 0.96 -13.04 -11.90
N GLU A 208 1.50 -13.13 -10.69
CA GLU A 208 1.49 -14.35 -9.88
C GLU A 208 0.31 -14.41 -8.90
N LEU A 209 -0.41 -13.29 -8.72
CA LEU A 209 -1.60 -13.28 -7.87
C LEU A 209 -2.77 -13.96 -8.59
N ILE A 210 -3.39 -14.91 -7.92
CA ILE A 210 -4.62 -15.52 -8.38
C ILE A 210 -5.79 -14.62 -8.00
N GLU A 211 -6.56 -14.17 -8.98
CA GLU A 211 -7.77 -13.38 -8.76
C GLU A 211 -9.00 -14.28 -8.85
N PHE A 212 -9.72 -14.41 -7.74
CA PHE A 212 -11.04 -15.01 -7.72
C PHE A 212 -12.10 -13.93 -7.93
N VAL A 213 -13.03 -14.16 -8.84
CA VAL A 213 -14.21 -13.33 -9.04
C VAL A 213 -15.42 -14.19 -8.70
N LEU A 214 -16.05 -13.89 -7.57
CA LEU A 214 -17.21 -14.63 -7.07
C LEU A 214 -18.50 -13.94 -7.50
N ASP A 215 -19.46 -14.70 -7.96
CA ASP A 215 -20.83 -14.26 -8.24
C ASP A 215 -21.81 -15.16 -7.45
N ASN A 216 -22.14 -14.73 -6.22
CA ASN A 216 -22.95 -15.46 -5.26
C ASN A 216 -22.42 -16.88 -5.00
N ASP A 217 -21.12 -17.00 -4.84
CA ASP A 217 -20.39 -18.26 -4.68
C ASP A 217 -19.48 -18.24 -3.44
N GLU A 218 -18.75 -19.31 -3.21
CA GLU A 218 -17.88 -19.53 -2.06
C GLU A 218 -16.50 -20.02 -2.48
N VAL A 219 -15.46 -19.49 -1.84
CA VAL A 219 -14.11 -20.04 -1.90
C VAL A 219 -13.55 -20.24 -0.50
N ARG A 220 -12.80 -21.31 -0.32
CA ARG A 220 -12.07 -21.65 0.92
C ARG A 220 -10.59 -21.56 0.67
N ILE A 221 -9.89 -20.77 1.47
CA ILE A 221 -8.46 -20.53 1.34
C ILE A 221 -7.82 -20.83 2.69
N ASP A 222 -6.80 -21.68 2.69
CA ASP A 222 -6.03 -21.97 3.90
C ASP A 222 -5.12 -20.79 4.28
N GLY A 223 -4.84 -20.63 5.57
CA GLY A 223 -3.90 -19.64 6.11
C GLY A 223 -4.09 -18.21 5.59
N ASN A 224 -2.98 -17.50 5.40
CA ASN A 224 -2.93 -16.09 5.04
C ASN A 224 -2.64 -15.86 3.54
N PHE A 225 -3.01 -16.80 2.68
CA PHE A 225 -2.77 -16.66 1.24
C PHE A 225 -3.65 -15.59 0.58
N ALA A 226 -4.86 -15.32 1.09
CA ALA A 226 -5.70 -14.22 0.62
C ALA A 226 -5.16 -12.90 1.17
N ILE A 227 -4.60 -12.06 0.30
CA ILE A 227 -3.96 -10.80 0.68
C ILE A 227 -4.91 -9.60 0.61
N ALA A 228 -5.93 -9.64 -0.27
CA ALA A 228 -6.92 -8.56 -0.39
C ALA A 228 -8.25 -9.11 -0.89
N TRP A 229 -9.38 -8.49 -0.48
CA TRP A 229 -10.70 -8.93 -0.92
C TRP A 229 -11.74 -7.80 -0.87
N SER A 230 -12.84 -8.00 -1.59
CA SER A 230 -14.00 -7.10 -1.57
C SER A 230 -14.71 -7.14 -0.22
N LYS A 231 -15.05 -5.98 0.32
CA LYS A 231 -15.83 -5.83 1.57
C LYS A 231 -17.23 -6.48 1.48
N SER A 232 -17.76 -6.63 0.28
CA SER A 232 -19.06 -7.27 0.03
C SER A 232 -19.08 -8.76 0.34
N LEU A 233 -17.91 -9.41 0.45
CA LEU A 233 -17.81 -10.81 0.80
C LEU A 233 -17.99 -11.03 2.31
N ASP A 234 -18.80 -12.02 2.68
CA ASP A 234 -18.90 -12.52 4.05
C ASP A 234 -17.66 -13.38 4.35
N PHE A 235 -16.77 -12.84 5.18
CA PHE A 235 -15.54 -13.49 5.58
C PHE A 235 -15.72 -14.22 6.91
N ARG A 236 -15.38 -15.51 6.94
CA ARG A 236 -15.43 -16.35 8.16
C ARG A 236 -14.22 -17.27 8.23
N VAL A 237 -13.81 -17.57 9.46
CA VAL A 237 -12.86 -18.66 9.73
C VAL A 237 -13.66 -19.87 10.18
N GLU A 238 -13.57 -20.97 9.43
CA GLU A 238 -14.30 -22.20 9.70
C GLU A 238 -13.32 -23.36 9.91
N LYS A 239 -13.75 -24.40 10.61
CA LYS A 239 -12.97 -25.66 10.67
C LYS A 239 -12.95 -26.29 9.29
N SER A 240 -11.78 -26.84 8.90
CA SER A 240 -11.62 -27.51 7.60
C SER A 240 -12.53 -28.73 7.44
N SER A 241 -12.92 -29.38 8.55
CA SER A 241 -13.92 -30.46 8.55
C SER A 241 -14.92 -30.35 9.69
N LYS A 242 -16.10 -30.99 9.51
CA LYS A 242 -17.17 -31.05 10.52
C LYS A 242 -16.81 -31.91 11.74
N SER A 243 -15.77 -32.73 11.68
CA SER A 243 -15.32 -33.58 12.78
C SER A 243 -13.92 -33.20 13.27
N LEU A 244 -13.68 -33.28 14.57
CA LEU A 244 -12.36 -33.06 15.17
C LEU A 244 -11.31 -34.06 14.61
N VAL A 245 -11.74 -35.29 14.33
CA VAL A 245 -10.88 -36.34 13.75
C VAL A 245 -10.56 -36.01 12.29
N GLY A 246 -11.51 -35.51 11.50
CA GLY A 246 -11.28 -35.09 10.13
C GLY A 246 -10.33 -33.89 10.03
N SER A 247 -10.44 -32.91 10.89
CA SER A 247 -9.48 -31.77 10.94
C SER A 247 -8.08 -32.19 11.35
N ALA A 248 -7.95 -33.18 12.22
CA ALA A 248 -6.64 -33.74 12.60
C ALA A 248 -6.01 -34.58 11.49
N VAL A 249 -6.81 -35.25 10.67
CA VAL A 249 -6.35 -36.09 9.55
C VAL A 249 -5.98 -35.24 8.32
N SER A 250 -6.71 -34.15 8.05
CA SER A 250 -6.38 -33.24 6.92
C SER A 250 -5.11 -32.42 7.16
N GLY A 251 -4.67 -32.27 8.41
CA GLY A 251 -3.57 -31.40 8.79
C GLY A 251 -3.93 -29.90 8.75
N GLU A 252 -5.10 -29.57 8.24
CA GLU A 252 -5.62 -28.20 8.10
C GLU A 252 -6.64 -27.95 9.24
N GLY A 253 -6.27 -27.15 10.24
CA GLY A 253 -7.13 -26.90 11.39
C GLY A 253 -8.32 -25.99 11.06
N PHE A 254 -8.06 -24.87 10.40
CA PHE A 254 -9.02 -23.84 10.06
C PHE A 254 -8.75 -23.28 8.67
N VAL A 255 -9.81 -22.86 7.98
CA VAL A 255 -9.75 -22.26 6.65
C VAL A 255 -10.51 -20.94 6.65
N ASN A 256 -10.05 -19.99 5.88
CA ASN A 256 -10.72 -18.75 5.58
C ASN A 256 -11.77 -18.97 4.49
N VAL A 257 -13.01 -18.63 4.78
CA VAL A 257 -14.15 -18.82 3.88
C VAL A 257 -14.68 -17.46 3.46
N TYR A 258 -14.78 -17.27 2.16
CA TYR A 258 -15.29 -16.05 1.54
C TYR A 258 -16.54 -16.40 0.75
N ARG A 259 -17.68 -15.75 1.04
CA ARG A 259 -18.99 -16.01 0.41
C ARG A 259 -19.60 -14.74 -0.14
N GLY A 260 -20.25 -14.83 -1.27
CA GLY A 260 -21.03 -13.75 -1.87
C GLY A 260 -20.55 -13.33 -3.25
N THR A 261 -20.70 -12.05 -3.57
CA THR A 261 -20.28 -11.46 -4.84
C THR A 261 -19.15 -10.45 -4.59
N GLY A 262 -18.01 -10.65 -5.25
CA GLY A 262 -16.83 -9.80 -5.08
C GLY A 262 -15.56 -10.44 -5.61
N LYS A 263 -14.42 -9.85 -5.28
CA LYS A 263 -13.09 -10.28 -5.74
C LYS A 263 -12.21 -10.66 -4.56
N ILE A 264 -11.23 -11.54 -4.79
CA ILE A 264 -10.18 -11.88 -3.84
C ILE A 264 -8.87 -11.95 -4.61
N LEU A 265 -7.80 -11.38 -4.07
CA LEU A 265 -6.42 -11.63 -4.51
C LEU A 265 -5.78 -12.63 -3.55
N MET A 266 -5.25 -13.70 -4.10
CA MET A 266 -4.53 -14.73 -3.37
C MET A 266 -3.09 -14.82 -3.86
N ALA A 267 -2.14 -14.77 -2.93
CA ALA A 267 -0.74 -15.07 -3.23
C ALA A 267 -0.53 -16.60 -3.19
N PRO A 268 0.28 -17.17 -4.11
CA PRO A 268 0.59 -18.60 -4.10
C PRO A 268 1.56 -19.01 -2.99
N ILE A 269 2.11 -18.03 -2.30
CA ILE A 269 3.00 -18.17 -1.14
C ILE A 269 2.46 -17.33 0.02
N ALA A 270 2.67 -17.76 1.26
CA ALA A 270 2.28 -17.08 2.49
C ALA A 270 3.48 -16.40 3.17
#